data_5d79efefaeed5db3bb17647b5d1232d8
#
_entry.id   5d79efefaeed5db3bb17647b5d1232d8
#
_cell.length_a   1.000
_cell.length_b   1.000
_cell.length_c   1.000
_cell.angle_alpha   90.00
_cell.angle_beta   90.00
_cell.angle_gamma   90.00
#
_symmetry.space_group_name_H-M   'P 1'
#
loop_
_entity.id
_entity.type
_entity.pdbx_description
1 polymer ?
#
loop_
_entity_poly.entity_id
_entity_poly.type
_entity_poly.pdbx_seq_one_letter_code
_entity_poly.pdbx_strand_id
1 'polypeptide(L)'
;MHIQAQNQLFEHIDLVKTLIVYHLNLYNISQLINSAYGFQILLCIMRIFICQTTSYYFVIDFATSELSHDRSVATSAQGLLGACFGLSTSVKLILITLSCHLAREEANRTVFLLHKLVLREDLGKDFNKEVKKFISQVSNLKTIFTACDFFTIDMALLYATVGVTCTYLIIFHQFK
;
A
#
# COMPACT_ATOMS: atom_id res chain seq x y z
N MET A 1 -23.79 -40.25 -15.92
CA MET A 1 -23.99 -38.80 -15.60
C MET A 1 -23.68 -38.47 -14.14
N HIS A 2 -24.12 -39.20 -13.14
CA HIS A 2 -23.87 -38.95 -11.72
C HIS A 2 -22.38 -38.92 -11.33
N ILE A 3 -21.55 -39.80 -11.86
CA ILE A 3 -20.12 -39.91 -11.52
C ILE A 3 -19.31 -38.71 -12.04
N GLN A 4 -19.64 -38.18 -13.21
CA GLN A 4 -18.97 -36.99 -13.75
C GLN A 4 -19.31 -35.72 -12.95
N ALA A 5 -20.54 -35.55 -12.51
CA ALA A 5 -20.96 -34.45 -11.67
C ALA A 5 -20.29 -34.51 -10.28
N GLN A 6 -20.10 -35.69 -9.74
CA GLN A 6 -19.46 -35.93 -8.46
C GLN A 6 -17.94 -35.65 -8.52
N ASN A 7 -17.28 -36.00 -9.62
CA ASN A 7 -15.86 -35.70 -9.84
C ASN A 7 -15.62 -34.19 -10.03
N GLN A 8 -16.48 -33.49 -10.76
CA GLN A 8 -16.40 -32.03 -10.90
C GLN A 8 -16.62 -31.32 -9.56
N LEU A 9 -17.54 -31.83 -8.73
CA LEU A 9 -17.76 -31.25 -7.39
C LEU A 9 -16.54 -31.41 -6.49
N PHE A 10 -15.89 -32.59 -6.55
CA PHE A 10 -14.64 -32.84 -5.81
C PHE A 10 -13.49 -31.90 -6.25
N GLU A 11 -13.35 -31.69 -7.55
CA GLU A 11 -12.34 -30.82 -8.13
C GLU A 11 -12.56 -29.36 -7.70
N HIS A 12 -13.80 -28.89 -7.67
CA HIS A 12 -14.15 -27.56 -7.17
C HIS A 12 -13.90 -27.41 -5.66
N ILE A 13 -14.15 -28.41 -4.86
CA ILE A 13 -13.87 -28.38 -3.42
C ILE A 13 -12.37 -28.31 -3.16
N ASP A 14 -11.57 -29.04 -3.92
CA ASP A 14 -10.12 -29.06 -3.76
C ASP A 14 -9.49 -27.74 -4.20
N LEU A 15 -10.00 -27.13 -5.26
CA LEU A 15 -9.62 -25.80 -5.72
C LEU A 15 -9.93 -24.72 -4.67
N VAL A 16 -11.12 -24.79 -4.04
CA VAL A 16 -11.48 -23.87 -2.95
C VAL A 16 -10.56 -24.04 -1.75
N LYS A 17 -10.26 -25.28 -1.32
CA LYS A 17 -9.31 -25.56 -0.24
C LYS A 17 -7.92 -24.99 -0.53
N THR A 18 -7.46 -25.15 -1.76
CA THR A 18 -6.17 -24.63 -2.21
C THR A 18 -6.13 -23.09 -2.13
N LEU A 19 -7.17 -22.42 -2.62
CA LEU A 19 -7.32 -20.95 -2.49
C LEU A 19 -7.33 -20.50 -1.03
N ILE A 20 -7.93 -21.26 -0.15
CA ILE A 20 -7.93 -21.04 1.31
C ILE A 20 -6.50 -21.01 1.85
N VAL A 21 -5.74 -22.04 1.57
CA VAL A 21 -4.36 -22.18 2.04
C VAL A 21 -3.51 -21.02 1.53
N TYR A 22 -3.65 -20.64 0.27
CA TYR A 22 -2.93 -19.50 -0.28
C TYR A 22 -3.29 -18.18 0.41
N HIS A 23 -4.58 -17.94 0.67
CA HIS A 23 -4.99 -16.71 1.36
C HIS A 23 -4.46 -16.65 2.80
N LEU A 24 -4.54 -17.78 3.53
CA LEU A 24 -3.99 -17.87 4.88
C LEU A 24 -2.47 -17.65 4.91
N ASN A 25 -1.76 -18.20 3.93
CA ASN A 25 -0.32 -17.97 3.80
C ASN A 25 -0.02 -16.50 3.50
N LEU A 26 -0.76 -15.84 2.61
CA LEU A 26 -0.63 -14.41 2.33
C LEU A 26 -0.88 -13.56 3.58
N TYR A 27 -1.92 -13.88 4.34
CA TYR A 27 -2.21 -13.22 5.61
C TYR A 27 -1.06 -13.40 6.60
N ASN A 28 -0.58 -14.63 6.80
CA ASN A 28 0.54 -14.91 7.70
C ASN A 28 1.82 -14.20 7.29
N ILE A 29 2.11 -14.15 5.97
CA ILE A 29 3.27 -13.42 5.42
C ILE A 29 3.11 -11.92 5.70
N SER A 30 1.93 -11.34 5.49
CA SER A 30 1.70 -9.92 5.78
C SER A 30 1.90 -9.58 7.26
N GLN A 31 1.43 -10.45 8.17
CA GLN A 31 1.65 -10.29 9.61
C GLN A 31 3.13 -10.42 9.98
N LEU A 32 3.83 -11.36 9.37
CA LEU A 32 5.28 -11.52 9.57
C LEU A 32 6.04 -10.29 9.10
N ILE A 33 5.69 -9.73 7.95
CA ILE A 33 6.29 -8.49 7.41
C ILE A 33 6.01 -7.32 8.36
N ASN A 34 4.77 -7.14 8.81
CA ASN A 34 4.41 -6.08 9.74
C ASN A 34 5.18 -6.20 11.06
N SER A 35 5.33 -7.41 11.59
CA SER A 35 6.05 -7.66 12.84
C SER A 35 7.57 -7.48 12.71
N ALA A 36 8.16 -8.01 11.64
CA ALA A 36 9.61 -8.00 11.45
C ALA A 36 10.13 -6.64 10.93
N TYR A 37 9.38 -6.00 10.05
CA TYR A 37 9.83 -4.79 9.34
C TYR A 37 9.03 -3.53 9.67
N GLY A 38 7.98 -3.61 10.47
CA GLY A 38 7.11 -2.48 10.77
C GLY A 38 7.88 -1.26 11.28
N PHE A 39 8.82 -1.45 12.22
CA PHE A 39 9.65 -0.38 12.75
C PHE A 39 10.61 0.20 11.72
N GLN A 40 11.21 -0.64 10.90
CA GLN A 40 12.10 -0.21 9.83
C GLN A 40 11.34 0.60 8.77
N ILE A 41 10.14 0.17 8.41
CA ILE A 41 9.26 0.87 7.47
C ILE A 41 8.86 2.23 8.04
N LEU A 42 8.50 2.31 9.32
CA LEU A 42 8.19 3.56 10.01
C LEU A 42 9.35 4.56 9.90
N LEU A 43 10.56 4.13 10.25
CA LEU A 43 11.76 4.98 10.14
C LEU A 43 12.06 5.40 8.70
N CYS A 44 11.89 4.50 7.73
CA CYS A 44 12.06 4.83 6.31
C CYS A 44 11.07 5.89 5.85
N ILE A 45 9.79 5.79 6.23
CA ILE A 45 8.76 6.77 5.85
C ILE A 45 9.05 8.13 6.50
N MET A 46 9.42 8.16 7.79
CA MET A 46 9.84 9.40 8.47
C MET A 46 11.04 10.05 7.77
N ARG A 47 12.06 9.25 7.43
CA ARG A 47 13.23 9.73 6.69
C ARG A 47 12.84 10.30 5.32
N ILE A 48 11.99 9.61 4.56
CA ILE A 48 11.50 10.07 3.25
C ILE A 48 10.80 11.42 3.42
N PHE A 49 9.93 11.56 4.42
CA PHE A 49 9.19 12.77 4.70
C PHE A 49 10.13 13.96 4.99
N ILE A 50 11.12 13.78 5.87
CA ILE A 50 12.10 14.84 6.20
C ILE A 50 12.93 15.23 4.97
N CYS A 51 13.47 14.23 4.25
CA CYS A 51 14.26 14.48 3.06
C CYS A 51 13.46 15.18 1.95
N GLN A 52 12.20 14.80 1.77
CA GLN A 52 11.30 15.38 0.78
C GLN A 52 10.97 16.83 1.12
N THR A 53 10.62 17.13 2.37
CA THR A 53 10.33 18.49 2.83
C THR A 53 11.55 19.39 2.68
N THR A 54 12.72 18.94 3.10
CA THR A 54 13.98 19.68 2.95
C THR A 54 14.33 19.93 1.47
N SER A 55 14.17 18.93 0.62
CA SER A 55 14.47 19.04 -0.81
C SER A 55 13.56 20.07 -1.50
N TYR A 56 12.27 20.05 -1.21
CA TYR A 56 11.34 21.01 -1.78
C TYR A 56 11.56 22.43 -1.23
N TYR A 57 11.99 22.57 0.01
CA TYR A 57 12.40 23.87 0.55
C TYR A 57 13.54 24.49 -0.29
N PHE A 58 14.58 23.72 -0.62
CA PHE A 58 15.67 24.22 -1.47
C PHE A 58 15.21 24.57 -2.90
N VAL A 59 14.24 23.85 -3.44
CA VAL A 59 13.66 24.18 -4.75
C VAL A 59 12.90 25.50 -4.70
N ILE A 60 12.11 25.73 -3.66
CA ILE A 60 11.37 26.99 -3.48
C ILE A 60 12.33 28.15 -3.22
N ASP A 61 13.37 27.95 -2.41
CA ASP A 61 14.39 28.95 -2.15
C ASP A 61 15.12 29.35 -3.43
N PHE A 62 15.47 28.39 -4.26
CA PHE A 62 16.03 28.63 -5.59
C PHE A 62 15.07 29.44 -6.48
N ALA A 63 13.80 29.04 -6.57
CA ALA A 63 12.81 29.71 -7.39
C ALA A 63 12.54 31.14 -6.95
N THR A 64 12.56 31.41 -5.64
CA THR A 64 12.40 32.77 -5.09
C THR A 64 13.65 33.63 -5.29
N SER A 65 14.86 33.07 -5.24
CA SER A 65 16.10 33.77 -5.51
C SER A 65 16.27 34.16 -6.98
N GLU A 66 15.71 33.36 -7.90
CA GLU A 66 15.65 33.71 -9.32
C GLU A 66 14.82 35.00 -9.59
N LEU A 67 13.73 35.20 -8.85
CA LEU A 67 12.89 36.40 -8.96
C LEU A 67 13.59 37.63 -8.40
N SER A 68 14.49 37.49 -7.42
CA SER A 68 15.18 38.65 -6.74
C SER A 68 16.48 39.06 -7.39
N HIS A 69 16.89 38.49 -8.53
CA HIS A 69 18.12 38.81 -9.28
C HIS A 69 19.45 38.61 -8.51
N ASP A 70 19.40 38.00 -7.33
CA ASP A 70 20.57 37.72 -6.47
C ASP A 70 21.07 36.26 -6.69
N ARG A 71 21.66 36.03 -7.86
CA ARG A 71 22.07 34.71 -8.34
C ARG A 71 23.47 34.36 -7.87
N SER A 72 23.62 33.51 -6.86
CA SER A 72 24.87 32.80 -6.62
C SER A 72 24.86 31.42 -7.33
N VAL A 73 26.01 31.00 -7.88
CA VAL A 73 26.18 29.67 -8.49
C VAL A 73 25.88 28.57 -7.48
N ALA A 74 26.13 28.81 -6.20
CA ALA A 74 25.85 27.89 -5.11
C ALA A 74 24.33 27.64 -4.95
N THR A 75 23.50 28.69 -5.04
CA THR A 75 22.04 28.59 -4.89
C THR A 75 21.41 27.77 -6.04
N SER A 76 21.93 27.98 -7.27
CA SER A 76 21.42 27.19 -8.44
C SER A 76 21.79 25.72 -8.35
N ALA A 77 23.00 25.38 -7.90
CA ALA A 77 23.40 23.99 -7.70
C ALA A 77 22.57 23.29 -6.59
N GLN A 78 22.31 24.01 -5.49
CA GLN A 78 21.47 23.48 -4.39
C GLN A 78 20.03 23.24 -4.82
N GLY A 79 19.42 24.15 -5.59
CA GLY A 79 18.08 24.00 -6.13
C GLY A 79 17.95 22.78 -7.05
N LEU A 80 18.92 22.59 -7.96
CA LEU A 80 18.94 21.44 -8.88
C LEU A 80 19.12 20.13 -8.13
N LEU A 81 20.04 20.06 -7.19
CA LEU A 81 20.25 18.89 -6.34
C LEU A 81 18.99 18.58 -5.49
N GLY A 82 18.36 19.62 -4.93
CA GLY A 82 17.10 19.50 -4.20
C GLY A 82 15.99 18.91 -5.08
N ALA A 83 15.85 19.39 -6.32
CA ALA A 83 14.86 18.87 -7.25
C ALA A 83 15.08 17.37 -7.55
N CYS A 84 16.30 16.97 -7.89
CA CYS A 84 16.65 15.57 -8.16
C CYS A 84 16.39 14.66 -6.94
N PHE A 85 16.77 15.14 -5.76
CA PHE A 85 16.61 14.37 -4.52
C PHE A 85 15.14 14.27 -4.10
N GLY A 86 14.38 15.38 -4.22
CA GLY A 86 12.94 15.43 -3.95
C GLY A 86 12.15 14.49 -4.88
N LEU A 87 12.46 14.49 -6.17
CA LEU A 87 11.84 13.57 -7.13
C LEU A 87 12.16 12.11 -6.80
N SER A 88 13.42 11.79 -6.48
CA SER A 88 13.83 10.44 -6.12
C SER A 88 13.10 9.92 -4.87
N THR A 89 12.96 10.77 -3.84
CA THR A 89 12.25 10.39 -2.60
C THR A 89 10.75 10.24 -2.82
N SER A 90 10.14 11.10 -3.65
CA SER A 90 8.72 11.00 -4.02
C SER A 90 8.43 9.71 -4.78
N VAL A 91 9.26 9.35 -5.75
CA VAL A 91 9.12 8.09 -6.50
C VAL A 91 9.21 6.87 -5.56
N LYS A 92 10.14 6.89 -4.61
CA LYS A 92 10.25 5.79 -3.61
C LYS A 92 8.98 5.66 -2.77
N LEU A 93 8.42 6.77 -2.28
CA LEU A 93 7.19 6.74 -1.50
C LEU A 93 6.02 6.19 -2.32
N ILE A 94 5.87 6.64 -3.57
CA ILE A 94 4.83 6.15 -4.49
C ILE A 94 4.98 4.65 -4.73
N LEU A 95 6.19 4.16 -4.99
CA LEU A 95 6.43 2.75 -5.23
C LEU A 95 6.11 1.89 -4.02
N ILE A 96 6.49 2.31 -2.82
CA ILE A 96 6.18 1.58 -1.58
C ILE A 96 4.67 1.51 -1.37
N THR A 97 3.98 2.65 -1.41
CA THR A 97 2.53 2.71 -1.16
C THR A 97 1.74 1.98 -2.24
N LEU A 98 2.12 2.11 -3.51
CA LEU A 98 1.47 1.42 -4.63
C LEU A 98 1.64 -0.09 -4.52
N SER A 99 2.83 -0.58 -4.21
CA SER A 99 3.10 -2.01 -4.05
C SER A 99 2.26 -2.63 -2.92
N CYS A 100 2.18 -1.96 -1.76
CA CYS A 100 1.35 -2.40 -0.65
C CYS A 100 -0.16 -2.34 -1.00
N HIS A 101 -0.59 -1.29 -1.71
CA HIS A 101 -1.98 -1.14 -2.15
C HIS A 101 -2.39 -2.25 -3.12
N LEU A 102 -1.59 -2.52 -4.15
CA LEU A 102 -1.86 -3.58 -5.12
C LEU A 102 -1.88 -4.97 -4.48
N ALA A 103 -0.93 -5.26 -3.60
CA ALA A 103 -0.89 -6.53 -2.87
C ALA A 103 -2.15 -6.74 -2.01
N ARG A 104 -2.62 -5.68 -1.33
CA ARG A 104 -3.87 -5.68 -0.55
C ARG A 104 -5.09 -5.88 -1.45
N GLU A 105 -5.13 -5.23 -2.60
CA GLU A 105 -6.27 -5.30 -3.52
C GLU A 105 -6.40 -6.70 -4.13
N GLU A 106 -5.29 -7.32 -4.55
CA GLU A 106 -5.30 -8.70 -5.04
C GLU A 106 -5.67 -9.72 -3.96
N ALA A 107 -5.22 -9.53 -2.72
CA ALA A 107 -5.63 -10.37 -1.61
C ALA A 107 -7.16 -10.28 -1.36
N ASN A 108 -7.74 -9.09 -1.42
CA ASN A 108 -9.18 -8.87 -1.25
C ASN A 108 -10.01 -9.36 -2.45
N ARG A 109 -9.46 -9.35 -3.65
CA ARG A 109 -10.10 -9.89 -4.86
C ARG A 109 -10.42 -11.36 -4.73
N THR A 110 -9.59 -12.13 -4.07
CA THR A 110 -9.82 -13.56 -3.79
C THR A 110 -11.12 -13.76 -2.99
N VAL A 111 -11.38 -12.93 -1.99
CA VAL A 111 -12.62 -12.94 -1.20
C VAL A 111 -13.85 -12.65 -2.08
N PHE A 112 -13.74 -11.67 -2.96
CA PHE A 112 -14.82 -11.32 -3.90
C PHE A 112 -15.13 -12.47 -4.87
N LEU A 113 -14.12 -13.15 -5.39
CA LEU A 113 -14.30 -14.31 -6.26
C LEU A 113 -15.00 -15.48 -5.55
N LEU A 114 -14.67 -15.71 -4.28
CA LEU A 114 -15.33 -16.71 -3.44
C LEU A 114 -16.81 -16.36 -3.20
N HIS A 115 -17.14 -15.10 -2.94
CA HIS A 115 -18.52 -14.66 -2.85
C HIS A 115 -19.31 -14.91 -4.14
N LYS A 116 -18.69 -14.67 -5.29
CA LYS A 116 -19.31 -14.92 -6.60
C LYS A 116 -19.53 -16.41 -6.87
N LEU A 117 -18.66 -17.27 -6.34
CA LEU A 117 -18.80 -18.74 -6.45
C LEU A 117 -20.00 -19.24 -5.64
N VAL A 118 -20.24 -18.68 -4.44
CA VAL A 118 -21.39 -19.08 -3.60
C VAL A 118 -22.74 -18.66 -4.18
N LEU A 119 -22.76 -17.57 -4.95
CA LEU A 119 -23.98 -17.09 -5.61
C LEU A 119 -24.41 -17.95 -6.81
N ARG A 120 -23.58 -18.88 -7.27
CA ARG A 120 -23.99 -19.92 -8.23
C ARG A 120 -24.73 -21.03 -7.48
N GLU A 121 -26.06 -21.02 -7.55
CA GLU A 121 -26.98 -21.92 -6.87
C GLU A 121 -26.84 -23.41 -7.26
N ASP A 122 -26.09 -23.75 -8.32
CA ASP A 122 -25.94 -25.09 -8.86
C ASP A 122 -25.04 -26.04 -8.03
N LEU A 123 -24.38 -25.57 -7.01
CA LEU A 123 -23.38 -26.30 -6.24
C LEU A 123 -23.91 -26.80 -4.89
N GLY A 124 -24.81 -27.72 -4.83
CA GLY A 124 -25.30 -28.45 -3.64
C GLY A 124 -25.30 -27.72 -2.28
N LYS A 125 -26.31 -27.94 -1.44
CA LYS A 125 -26.50 -27.20 -0.15
C LYS A 125 -25.32 -27.36 0.82
N ASP A 126 -24.66 -28.50 0.84
CA ASP A 126 -23.54 -28.76 1.77
C ASP A 126 -22.26 -28.02 1.35
N PHE A 127 -21.98 -27.94 0.05
CA PHE A 127 -20.89 -27.14 -0.49
C PHE A 127 -21.07 -25.65 -0.17
N ASN A 128 -22.26 -25.13 -0.38
CA ASN A 128 -22.57 -23.73 -0.07
C ASN A 128 -22.41 -23.39 1.41
N LYS A 129 -22.69 -24.33 2.31
CA LYS A 129 -22.50 -24.16 3.76
C LYS A 129 -21.02 -24.08 4.14
N GLU A 130 -20.18 -24.95 3.60
CA GLU A 130 -18.73 -24.95 3.82
C GLU A 130 -18.09 -23.69 3.25
N VAL A 131 -18.45 -23.29 2.03
CA VAL A 131 -17.89 -22.07 1.41
C VAL A 131 -18.36 -20.79 2.15
N LYS A 132 -19.59 -20.72 2.63
CA LYS A 132 -20.08 -19.61 3.46
C LYS A 132 -19.33 -19.49 4.77
N LYS A 133 -19.09 -20.60 5.46
CA LYS A 133 -18.29 -20.64 6.70
C LYS A 133 -16.87 -20.12 6.44
N PHE A 134 -16.32 -20.52 5.31
CA PHE A 134 -15.00 -20.10 4.89
C PHE A 134 -14.93 -18.61 4.52
N ILE A 135 -15.87 -18.10 3.74
CA ILE A 135 -15.97 -16.67 3.42
C ILE A 135 -16.02 -15.84 4.70
N SER A 136 -16.76 -16.28 5.71
CA SER A 136 -16.79 -15.61 7.00
C SER A 136 -15.43 -15.59 7.71
N GLN A 137 -14.65 -16.67 7.62
CA GLN A 137 -13.30 -16.73 8.19
C GLN A 137 -12.33 -15.80 7.44
N VAL A 138 -12.31 -15.86 6.11
CA VAL A 138 -11.41 -15.06 5.28
C VAL A 138 -11.76 -13.56 5.31
N SER A 139 -13.04 -13.22 5.38
CA SER A 139 -13.51 -11.84 5.49
C SER A 139 -13.01 -11.15 6.77
N ASN A 140 -12.75 -11.91 7.82
CA ASN A 140 -12.18 -11.41 9.07
C ASN A 140 -10.65 -11.29 9.03
N LEU A 141 -9.98 -12.00 8.11
CA LEU A 141 -8.53 -12.01 7.94
C LEU A 141 -8.10 -11.06 6.82
N LYS A 142 -8.26 -9.75 7.06
CA LYS A 142 -7.85 -8.73 6.08
C LYS A 142 -6.34 -8.61 6.03
N THR A 143 -5.78 -8.72 4.84
CA THR A 143 -4.36 -8.41 4.60
C THR A 143 -4.18 -6.89 4.64
N ILE A 144 -3.48 -6.39 5.66
CA ILE A 144 -3.22 -4.97 5.86
C ILE A 144 -1.72 -4.81 6.13
N PHE A 145 -1.07 -3.89 5.41
CA PHE A 145 0.30 -3.50 5.69
C PHE A 145 0.29 -2.25 6.56
N THR A 146 1.01 -2.33 7.69
CA THR A 146 1.10 -1.24 8.67
C THR A 146 2.55 -0.93 9.00
N ALA A 147 2.81 0.29 9.43
CA ALA A 147 4.08 0.69 10.00
C ALA A 147 3.95 0.70 11.54
N CYS A 148 4.31 -0.38 12.20
CA CYS A 148 4.16 -0.57 13.66
C CYS A 148 2.74 -0.31 14.18
N ASP A 149 1.69 -0.61 13.41
CA ASP A 149 0.28 -0.32 13.72
C ASP A 149 -0.06 1.18 13.95
N PHE A 150 0.90 2.09 13.70
CA PHE A 150 0.64 3.52 13.77
C PHE A 150 -0.24 4.01 12.62
N PHE A 151 0.03 3.55 11.41
CA PHE A 151 -0.77 3.87 10.22
C PHE A 151 -0.67 2.77 9.17
N THR A 152 -1.68 2.71 8.32
CA THR A 152 -1.72 1.80 7.17
C THR A 152 -0.90 2.39 6.01
N ILE A 153 -0.18 1.49 5.31
CA ILE A 153 0.59 1.86 4.12
C ILE A 153 -0.34 1.72 2.91
N ASP A 154 -1.05 2.80 2.61
CA ASP A 154 -2.01 2.85 1.51
C ASP A 154 -1.97 4.23 0.81
N MET A 155 -2.86 4.44 -0.15
CA MET A 155 -2.95 5.70 -0.89
C MET A 155 -3.27 6.91 0.01
N ALA A 156 -3.95 6.71 1.15
CA ALA A 156 -4.24 7.79 2.09
C ALA A 156 -2.95 8.37 2.70
N LEU A 157 -1.92 7.54 2.90
CA LEU A 157 -0.60 7.97 3.35
C LEU A 157 0.06 8.96 2.35
N LEU A 158 -0.09 8.73 1.04
CA LEU A 158 0.41 9.66 0.02
C LEU A 158 -0.25 11.04 0.14
N TYR A 159 -1.56 11.07 0.23
CA TYR A 159 -2.31 12.33 0.37
C TYR A 159 -1.96 13.06 1.66
N ALA A 160 -1.86 12.33 2.76
CA ALA A 160 -1.45 12.91 4.05
C ALA A 160 -0.03 13.48 3.97
N THR A 161 0.91 12.77 3.37
CA THR A 161 2.30 13.22 3.21
C THR A 161 2.39 14.49 2.38
N VAL A 162 1.65 14.58 1.26
CA VAL A 162 1.58 15.79 0.43
C VAL A 162 1.02 16.97 1.22
N GLY A 163 -0.11 16.78 1.91
CA GLY A 163 -0.75 17.83 2.70
C GLY A 163 0.18 18.39 3.79
N VAL A 164 0.81 17.50 4.56
CA VAL A 164 1.74 17.90 5.64
C VAL A 164 2.98 18.56 5.06
N THR A 165 3.54 18.05 3.95
CA THR A 165 4.68 18.67 3.28
C THR A 165 4.35 20.10 2.83
N CYS A 166 3.21 20.31 2.18
CA CYS A 166 2.77 21.65 1.78
C CYS A 166 2.64 22.59 2.98
N THR A 167 2.06 22.13 4.07
CA THR A 167 1.91 22.92 5.31
C THR A 167 3.26 23.34 5.86
N TYR A 168 4.22 22.43 5.96
CA TYR A 168 5.57 22.78 6.45
C TYR A 168 6.32 23.74 5.51
N LEU A 169 6.17 23.59 4.19
CA LEU A 169 6.79 24.50 3.22
C LEU A 169 6.24 25.92 3.36
N ILE A 170 4.93 26.08 3.57
CA ILE A 170 4.31 27.39 3.82
C ILE A 170 4.87 28.01 5.10
N ILE A 171 4.93 27.23 6.19
CA ILE A 171 5.49 27.69 7.47
C ILE A 171 6.94 28.14 7.29
N PHE A 172 7.80 27.33 6.67
CA PHE A 172 9.20 27.68 6.45
C PHE A 172 9.36 28.91 5.58
N HIS A 173 8.49 29.11 4.61
CA HIS A 173 8.53 30.33 3.77
C HIS A 173 8.09 31.58 4.53
N GLN A 174 7.19 31.47 5.50
CA GLN A 174 6.73 32.62 6.32
C GLN A 174 7.76 33.08 7.34
N PHE A 175 8.67 32.21 7.78
CA PHE A 175 9.71 32.52 8.74
C PHE A 175 11.03 33.00 8.10
N LYS A 176 11.08 33.15 6.78
CA LYS A 176 12.23 33.68 6.04
C LYS A 176 12.09 35.17 5.82
#